data_4856be906bc88481fcb2880d251cb5c8
#
_entry.id   4856be906bc88481fcb2880d251cb5c8
#
_cell.length_a   1.000
_cell.length_b   1.000
_cell.length_c   1.000
_cell.angle_alpha   90.00
_cell.angle_beta   90.00
_cell.angle_gamma   90.00
#
_symmetry.space_group_name_H-M   'P 1'
#
loop_
_entity.id
_entity.type
_entity.pdbx_description
1 polymer ?
#
loop_
_entity_poly.entity_id
_entity_poly.type
_entity_poly.pdbx_seq_one_letter_code
_entity_poly.pdbx_strand_id
1 'polypeptide(L)'
;MITQYHRPQTLDEALKLLSRPNTIPLGGGTLLPQSKTDSVEVVDLQALGLNSSKKSGNSLEIGATATLQQLLEDANCPDALKSALKLEAPLNLRNAATVAGTIVSCDGRSTFVTALLALDAKLTIIKSKPETVNLGDFIPLRPRGLITSITIPLNIKFAFDYVSRTPADKPIVCVALAQWPSSRTRLAVGGYGKSPRLAMDGTEAEGVEAAARNAFHESNDEWASAEYRQDLAATLAKRCLEKSLNS
;
A
#
# COMPACT_ATOMS: atom_id res chain seq x y z
N MET A 1 24.66 -6.29 9.44
CA MET A 1 24.53 -6.30 10.93
C MET A 1 24.18 -4.90 11.39
N ILE A 2 23.21 -4.73 12.35
CA ILE A 2 22.94 -3.43 12.95
C ILE A 2 24.10 -3.04 13.86
N THR A 3 24.71 -1.88 13.59
CA THR A 3 25.86 -1.37 14.35
C THR A 3 25.49 -0.30 15.36
N GLN A 4 24.47 0.52 15.04
CA GLN A 4 23.96 1.55 15.93
C GLN A 4 22.43 1.64 15.82
N TYR A 5 21.82 1.97 16.96
CA TYR A 5 20.39 2.21 17.09
C TYR A 5 20.16 3.62 17.62
N HIS A 6 19.45 4.43 16.84
CA HIS A 6 19.10 5.79 17.18
C HIS A 6 17.60 5.91 17.38
N ARG A 7 17.17 6.67 18.39
CA ARG A 7 15.76 6.92 18.68
C ARG A 7 15.50 8.42 18.83
N PRO A 8 15.48 9.18 17.72
CA PRO A 8 15.26 10.61 17.72
C PRO A 8 13.89 10.98 18.28
N GLN A 9 13.80 12.14 18.93
CA GLN A 9 12.55 12.67 19.48
C GLN A 9 11.93 13.71 18.54
N THR A 10 12.68 14.19 17.54
CA THR A 10 12.22 15.20 16.59
C THR A 10 12.47 14.74 15.15
N LEU A 11 11.63 15.26 14.24
CA LEU A 11 11.74 14.95 12.82
C LEU A 11 13.08 15.46 12.23
N ASP A 12 13.54 16.64 12.65
CA ASP A 12 14.80 17.22 12.17
C ASP A 12 16.00 16.35 12.57
N GLU A 13 15.99 15.84 13.81
CA GLU A 13 17.02 14.91 14.28
C GLU A 13 17.00 13.60 13.45
N ALA A 14 15.80 13.05 13.19
CA ALA A 14 15.65 11.86 12.37
C ALA A 14 16.18 12.06 10.94
N LEU A 15 15.83 13.19 10.30
CA LEU A 15 16.31 13.52 8.96
C LEU A 15 17.83 13.69 8.92
N LYS A 16 18.41 14.35 9.92
CA LYS A 16 19.87 14.51 10.06
C LYS A 16 20.57 13.16 10.19
N LEU A 17 20.01 12.22 10.95
CA LEU A 17 20.55 10.87 11.07
C LEU A 17 20.43 10.11 9.76
N LEU A 18 19.27 10.15 9.12
CA LEU A 18 18.99 9.46 7.85
C LEU A 18 19.78 10.03 6.65
N SER A 19 20.35 11.22 6.77
CA SER A 19 21.26 11.76 5.74
C SER A 19 22.65 11.11 5.74
N ARG A 20 23.02 10.36 6.81
CA ARG A 20 24.29 9.64 6.90
C ARG A 20 24.29 8.43 5.97
N PRO A 21 25.46 8.02 5.46
CA PRO A 21 25.58 6.79 4.69
C PRO A 21 25.21 5.57 5.56
N ASN A 22 24.70 4.52 4.94
CA ASN A 22 24.31 3.25 5.59
C ASN A 22 23.34 3.38 6.77
N THR A 23 22.56 4.46 6.82
CA THR A 23 21.54 4.68 7.82
C THR A 23 20.16 4.47 7.19
N ILE A 24 19.30 3.67 7.85
CA ILE A 24 17.98 3.30 7.36
C ILE A 24 16.90 3.60 8.39
N PRO A 25 15.69 4.01 7.96
CA PRO A 25 14.56 4.19 8.86
C PRO A 25 14.06 2.83 9.37
N LEU A 26 13.73 2.76 10.64
CA LEU A 26 13.12 1.62 11.30
C LEU A 26 11.69 1.98 11.71
N GLY A 27 10.69 1.37 11.08
CA GLY A 27 9.31 1.44 11.51
C GLY A 27 9.00 0.30 12.48
N GLY A 28 8.34 -0.76 12.00
CA GLY A 28 7.99 -1.95 12.79
C GLY A 28 9.03 -3.05 12.81
N GLY A 29 10.12 -2.95 12.08
CA GLY A 29 11.20 -3.95 12.03
C GLY A 29 10.83 -5.31 11.44
N THR A 30 9.70 -5.43 10.77
CA THR A 30 9.21 -6.70 10.18
C THR A 30 10.00 -7.12 8.94
N LEU A 31 10.57 -6.13 8.23
CA LEU A 31 11.44 -6.34 7.08
C LEU A 31 12.66 -5.42 7.21
N LEU A 32 13.77 -5.98 7.62
CA LEU A 32 15.06 -5.31 7.54
C LEU A 32 15.77 -5.78 6.28
N PRO A 33 16.53 -4.91 5.58
CA PRO A 33 17.36 -5.33 4.46
C PRO A 33 18.24 -6.51 4.88
N GLN A 34 18.08 -7.65 4.22
CA GLN A 34 18.89 -8.85 4.49
C GLN A 34 20.27 -8.75 3.80
N SER A 35 20.88 -7.58 3.82
CA SER A 35 22.27 -7.47 3.40
C SER A 35 23.14 -8.23 4.40
N LYS A 36 23.64 -9.39 3.97
CA LYS A 36 24.50 -10.26 4.81
C LYS A 36 25.87 -9.65 5.07
N THR A 37 26.24 -8.58 4.41
CA THR A 37 27.61 -8.04 4.38
C THR A 37 27.74 -6.61 4.90
N ASP A 38 26.68 -5.80 4.84
CA ASP A 38 26.79 -4.38 5.17
C ASP A 38 26.34 -4.09 6.59
N SER A 39 27.17 -3.39 7.33
CA SER A 39 26.82 -2.79 8.61
C SER A 39 25.90 -1.61 8.38
N VAL A 40 24.76 -1.57 9.06
CA VAL A 40 23.77 -0.48 8.94
C VAL A 40 23.48 0.13 10.31
N GLU A 41 23.26 1.43 10.34
CA GLU A 41 22.65 2.14 11.46
C GLU A 41 21.14 2.20 11.25
N VAL A 42 20.38 2.10 12.33
CA VAL A 42 18.91 2.19 12.25
C VAL A 42 18.41 3.40 13.04
N VAL A 43 17.43 4.09 12.47
CA VAL A 43 16.74 5.23 13.08
C VAL A 43 15.31 4.82 13.37
N ASP A 44 15.02 4.58 14.65
CA ASP A 44 13.67 4.23 15.11
C ASP A 44 12.75 5.45 15.06
N LEU A 45 11.68 5.33 14.27
CA LEU A 45 10.73 6.40 14.02
C LEU A 45 9.57 6.45 15.02
N GLN A 46 9.46 5.49 15.93
CA GLN A 46 8.29 5.34 16.82
C GLN A 46 8.13 6.51 17.81
N ALA A 47 9.22 7.19 18.20
CA ALA A 47 9.16 8.32 19.11
C ALA A 47 8.75 9.65 18.45
N LEU A 48 8.57 9.67 17.13
CA LEU A 48 8.25 10.89 16.37
C LEU A 48 6.76 11.27 16.37
N GLY A 49 5.89 10.49 17.03
CA GLY A 49 4.45 10.77 17.06
C GLY A 49 3.73 10.60 15.71
N LEU A 50 4.31 9.85 14.77
CA LEU A 50 3.75 9.61 13.43
C LEU A 50 2.80 8.40 13.39
N ASN A 51 2.17 8.03 14.49
CA ASN A 51 1.30 6.86 14.60
C ASN A 51 -0.20 7.20 14.69
N SER A 52 -0.58 8.46 14.53
CA SER A 52 -1.96 8.91 14.61
C SER A 52 -2.71 8.69 13.29
N SER A 53 -4.02 8.47 13.39
CA SER A 53 -4.96 8.51 12.28
C SER A 53 -5.98 9.61 12.53
N LYS A 54 -6.24 10.45 11.53
CA LYS A 54 -7.13 11.61 11.65
C LYS A 54 -7.99 11.79 10.43
N LYS A 55 -9.31 11.78 10.63
CA LYS A 55 -10.27 12.19 9.59
C LYS A 55 -10.26 13.71 9.47
N SER A 56 -10.08 14.20 8.24
CA SER A 56 -10.13 15.62 7.90
C SER A 56 -11.04 15.81 6.69
N GLY A 57 -12.25 16.31 6.92
CA GLY A 57 -13.27 16.38 5.87
C GLY A 57 -13.55 15.02 5.22
N ASN A 58 -13.34 14.93 3.93
CA ASN A 58 -13.54 13.73 3.13
C ASN A 58 -12.25 12.90 2.95
N SER A 59 -11.27 13.06 3.82
CA SER A 59 -10.02 12.34 3.75
C SER A 59 -9.65 11.73 5.11
N LEU A 60 -8.94 10.61 5.08
CA LEU A 60 -8.28 10.01 6.23
C LEU A 60 -6.78 10.20 6.07
N GLU A 61 -6.16 10.93 6.98
CA GLU A 61 -4.72 11.06 7.11
C GLU A 61 -4.22 10.03 8.11
N ILE A 62 -3.23 9.23 7.70
CA ILE A 62 -2.67 8.11 8.46
C ILE A 62 -1.19 8.38 8.63
N GLY A 63 -0.71 8.42 9.86
CA GLY A 63 0.70 8.60 10.16
C GLY A 63 1.54 7.41 9.71
N ALA A 64 2.76 7.67 9.30
CA ALA A 64 3.66 6.70 8.69
C ALA A 64 4.00 5.50 9.58
N THR A 65 4.07 5.72 10.92
CA THR A 65 4.37 4.67 11.90
C THR A 65 3.12 4.03 12.50
N ALA A 66 1.91 4.41 12.08
CA ALA A 66 0.70 3.67 12.41
C ALA A 66 0.84 2.23 11.94
N THR A 67 0.49 1.26 12.79
CA THR A 67 0.56 -0.15 12.40
C THR A 67 -0.63 -0.53 11.50
N LEU A 68 -0.47 -1.59 10.71
CA LEU A 68 -1.58 -2.11 9.90
C LEU A 68 -2.78 -2.49 10.77
N GLN A 69 -2.53 -2.97 12.01
CA GLN A 69 -3.59 -3.33 12.93
C GLN A 69 -4.32 -2.09 13.47
N GLN A 70 -3.60 -1.03 13.84
CA GLN A 70 -4.21 0.24 14.25
C GLN A 70 -5.09 0.82 13.15
N LEU A 71 -4.64 0.79 11.88
CA LEU A 71 -5.45 1.24 10.76
C LEU A 71 -6.68 0.34 10.54
N LEU A 72 -6.55 -0.96 10.68
CA LEU A 72 -7.67 -1.90 10.55
C LEU A 72 -8.75 -1.67 11.62
N GLU A 73 -8.35 -1.27 12.81
CA GLU A 73 -9.24 -0.96 13.95
C GLU A 73 -9.83 0.45 13.91
N ASP A 74 -9.30 1.34 13.05
CA ASP A 74 -9.83 2.69 12.90
C ASP A 74 -11.28 2.66 12.39
N ALA A 75 -12.16 3.36 13.08
CA ALA A 75 -13.58 3.45 12.72
C ALA A 75 -13.81 4.13 11.35
N ASN A 76 -12.88 4.99 10.92
CA ASN A 76 -12.96 5.67 9.62
C ASN A 76 -12.30 4.88 8.48
N CYS A 77 -11.67 3.74 8.76
CA CYS A 77 -11.08 2.89 7.72
C CYS A 77 -12.20 2.23 6.90
N PRO A 78 -12.23 2.39 5.56
CA PRO A 78 -13.25 1.75 4.71
C PRO A 78 -13.23 0.21 4.83
N ASP A 79 -14.39 -0.43 4.84
CA ASP A 79 -14.50 -1.89 5.05
C ASP A 79 -13.77 -2.71 3.98
N ALA A 80 -13.81 -2.27 2.72
CA ALA A 80 -13.03 -2.90 1.65
C ALA A 80 -11.50 -2.78 1.88
N LEU A 81 -11.03 -1.67 2.47
CA LEU A 81 -9.63 -1.51 2.87
C LEU A 81 -9.29 -2.40 4.07
N LYS A 82 -10.20 -2.55 5.04
CA LYS A 82 -10.05 -3.51 6.15
C LYS A 82 -9.90 -4.94 5.63
N SER A 83 -10.63 -5.31 4.59
CA SER A 83 -10.52 -6.62 3.94
C SER A 83 -9.12 -6.83 3.34
N ALA A 84 -8.58 -5.83 2.64
CA ALA A 84 -7.23 -5.88 2.10
C ALA A 84 -6.15 -5.96 3.21
N LEU A 85 -6.31 -5.20 4.30
CA LEU A 85 -5.40 -5.21 5.46
C LEU A 85 -5.33 -6.59 6.15
N LYS A 86 -6.47 -7.29 6.28
CA LYS A 86 -6.52 -8.64 6.88
C LYS A 86 -5.70 -9.65 6.09
N LEU A 87 -5.62 -9.49 4.77
CA LEU A 87 -4.89 -10.38 3.87
C LEU A 87 -3.42 -10.00 3.70
N GLU A 88 -3.04 -8.75 4.03
CA GLU A 88 -1.66 -8.29 3.87
C GLU A 88 -0.68 -9.07 4.74
N ALA A 89 -1.07 -9.33 6.00
CA ALA A 89 -0.22 -10.02 6.95
C ALA A 89 -1.04 -10.67 8.09
N PRO A 90 -0.54 -11.73 8.74
CA PRO A 90 -1.16 -12.29 9.94
C PRO A 90 -1.10 -11.29 11.11
N LEU A 91 -1.94 -11.50 12.13
CA LEU A 91 -2.15 -10.57 13.24
C LEU A 91 -0.86 -10.13 13.93
N ASN A 92 0.05 -11.06 14.21
CA ASN A 92 1.33 -10.75 14.85
C ASN A 92 2.19 -9.78 14.03
N LEU A 93 2.22 -9.95 12.70
CA LEU A 93 2.92 -9.03 11.82
C LEU A 93 2.17 -7.70 11.65
N ARG A 94 0.83 -7.70 11.58
CA ARG A 94 0.06 -6.46 11.51
C ARG A 94 0.24 -5.57 12.74
N ASN A 95 0.47 -6.14 13.92
CA ASN A 95 0.76 -5.40 15.14
C ASN A 95 2.12 -4.68 15.11
N ALA A 96 3.05 -5.12 14.27
CA ALA A 96 4.39 -4.54 14.15
C ALA A 96 4.59 -3.77 12.85
N ALA A 97 4.13 -4.31 11.72
CA ALA A 97 4.30 -3.68 10.41
C ALA A 97 3.59 -2.32 10.34
N THR A 98 4.33 -1.29 9.95
CA THR A 98 3.81 0.07 9.80
C THR A 98 3.29 0.31 8.39
N VAL A 99 2.35 1.23 8.25
CA VAL A 99 1.74 1.60 6.97
C VAL A 99 2.81 2.04 5.96
N ALA A 100 3.71 2.95 6.33
CA ALA A 100 4.78 3.38 5.43
C ALA A 100 5.79 2.27 5.16
N GLY A 101 6.16 1.48 6.18
CA GLY A 101 7.05 0.32 6.01
C GLY A 101 6.52 -0.67 4.98
N THR A 102 5.23 -0.99 5.03
CA THR A 102 4.57 -1.88 4.09
C THR A 102 4.58 -1.31 2.67
N ILE A 103 4.32 0.00 2.49
CA ILE A 103 4.38 0.65 1.18
C ILE A 103 5.79 0.57 0.57
N VAL A 104 6.82 0.86 1.36
CA VAL A 104 8.21 0.87 0.87
C VAL A 104 8.70 -0.53 0.51
N SER A 105 8.27 -1.55 1.25
CA SER A 105 8.74 -2.94 1.10
C SER A 105 7.81 -3.83 0.29
N CYS A 106 6.68 -3.31 -0.22
CA CYS A 106 5.68 -4.11 -0.93
C CYS A 106 6.26 -4.83 -2.16
N ASP A 107 5.76 -6.02 -2.38
CA ASP A 107 5.85 -6.76 -3.64
C ASP A 107 4.52 -6.66 -4.43
N GLY A 108 4.46 -7.26 -5.62
CA GLY A 108 3.27 -7.24 -6.45
C GLY A 108 2.06 -7.99 -5.87
N ARG A 109 2.23 -8.72 -4.75
CA ARG A 109 1.16 -9.45 -4.06
C ARG A 109 0.64 -8.72 -2.81
N SER A 110 1.07 -7.46 -2.59
CA SER A 110 0.57 -6.63 -1.50
C SER A 110 -0.87 -6.22 -1.76
N THR A 111 -1.79 -6.73 -0.97
CA THR A 111 -3.22 -6.41 -1.02
C THR A 111 -3.49 -4.99 -0.54
N PHE A 112 -2.81 -4.59 0.52
CA PHE A 112 -2.92 -3.25 1.09
C PHE A 112 -2.47 -2.17 0.11
N VAL A 113 -1.31 -2.35 -0.53
CA VAL A 113 -0.80 -1.36 -1.50
C VAL A 113 -1.64 -1.36 -2.78
N THR A 114 -2.18 -2.50 -3.21
CA THR A 114 -3.17 -2.56 -4.31
C THR A 114 -4.39 -1.71 -3.99
N ALA A 115 -4.94 -1.84 -2.78
CA ALA A 115 -6.08 -1.04 -2.32
C ALA A 115 -5.76 0.46 -2.29
N LEU A 116 -4.60 0.84 -1.72
CA LEU A 116 -4.16 2.24 -1.69
C LEU A 116 -3.95 2.83 -3.08
N LEU A 117 -3.47 2.04 -4.03
CA LEU A 117 -3.24 2.48 -5.41
C LEU A 117 -4.57 2.80 -6.13
N ALA A 118 -5.60 1.97 -5.92
CA ALA A 118 -6.94 2.26 -6.43
C ALA A 118 -7.54 3.51 -5.77
N LEU A 119 -7.32 3.71 -4.47
CA LEU A 119 -7.77 4.87 -3.70
C LEU A 119 -7.06 6.18 -4.08
N ASP A 120 -6.12 6.17 -5.02
CA ASP A 120 -5.30 7.34 -5.36
C ASP A 120 -4.61 7.96 -4.14
N ALA A 121 -4.10 7.10 -3.27
CA ALA A 121 -3.47 7.52 -2.02
C ALA A 121 -2.30 8.48 -2.27
N LYS A 122 -2.18 9.50 -1.42
CA LYS A 122 -1.11 10.50 -1.47
C LYS A 122 -0.15 10.28 -0.31
N LEU A 123 1.14 10.38 -0.57
CA LEU A 123 2.19 10.29 0.42
C LEU A 123 2.75 11.66 0.71
N THR A 124 2.89 12.03 1.97
CA THR A 124 3.72 13.16 2.38
C THR A 124 5.12 12.64 2.65
N ILE A 125 6.07 13.10 1.84
CA ILE A 125 7.47 12.67 1.90
C ILE A 125 8.34 13.87 2.23
N ILE A 126 9.27 13.74 3.16
CA ILE A 126 10.25 14.78 3.47
C ILE A 126 11.62 14.33 2.96
N LYS A 127 12.21 15.16 2.10
CA LYS A 127 13.61 15.10 1.68
C LYS A 127 14.38 16.24 2.35
N SER A 128 14.18 17.46 1.87
CA SER A 128 14.59 18.73 2.47
C SER A 128 13.39 19.57 2.88
N LYS A 129 12.27 19.40 2.17
CA LYS A 129 10.97 20.03 2.42
C LYS A 129 9.88 18.96 2.26
N PRO A 130 8.72 19.15 2.91
CA PRO A 130 7.57 18.29 2.69
C PRO A 130 7.08 18.38 1.24
N GLU A 131 6.88 17.25 0.61
CA GLU A 131 6.31 17.10 -0.74
C GLU A 131 5.16 16.11 -0.68
N THR A 132 4.09 16.36 -1.45
CA THR A 132 3.01 15.41 -1.64
C THR A 132 3.21 14.70 -2.98
N VAL A 133 3.27 13.38 -2.95
CA VAL A 133 3.48 12.51 -4.11
C VAL A 133 2.34 11.50 -4.18
N ASN A 134 1.79 11.26 -5.37
CA ASN A 134 0.81 10.18 -5.54
C ASN A 134 1.50 8.82 -5.40
N LEU A 135 0.81 7.87 -4.78
CA LEU A 135 1.34 6.53 -4.59
C LEU A 135 1.70 5.84 -5.92
N GLY A 136 0.92 6.10 -6.98
CA GLY A 136 1.20 5.58 -8.33
C GLY A 136 2.54 6.04 -8.90
N ASP A 137 2.94 7.27 -8.60
CA ASP A 137 4.23 7.84 -9.03
C ASP A 137 5.38 7.39 -8.11
N PHE A 138 5.07 7.15 -6.83
CA PHE A 138 6.06 6.69 -5.86
C PHE A 138 6.52 5.25 -6.10
N ILE A 139 5.59 4.33 -6.35
CA ILE A 139 5.86 2.88 -6.40
C ILE A 139 6.95 2.52 -7.42
N PRO A 140 6.93 3.00 -8.68
CA PRO A 140 7.94 2.64 -9.67
C PRO A 140 9.34 3.15 -9.33
N LEU A 141 9.43 4.35 -8.75
CA LEU A 141 10.67 5.08 -8.54
C LEU A 141 11.24 4.90 -7.14
N ARG A 142 10.38 4.72 -6.14
CA ARG A 142 10.72 4.65 -4.70
C ARG A 142 11.80 5.67 -4.32
N PRO A 143 11.57 6.97 -4.56
CA PRO A 143 12.56 7.99 -4.33
C PRO A 143 12.98 8.04 -2.86
N ARG A 144 14.23 8.40 -2.59
CA ARG A 144 14.71 8.59 -1.22
C ARG A 144 13.92 9.69 -0.54
N GLY A 145 13.61 9.51 0.74
CA GLY A 145 12.88 10.45 1.58
C GLY A 145 12.19 9.73 2.72
N LEU A 146 11.77 10.47 3.72
CA LEU A 146 11.03 9.95 4.86
C LEU A 146 9.53 10.17 4.63
N ILE A 147 8.76 9.11 4.50
CA ILE A 147 7.30 9.19 4.49
C ILE A 147 6.83 9.52 5.90
N THR A 148 6.02 10.56 6.06
CA THR A 148 5.47 11.00 7.34
C THR A 148 3.99 10.76 7.49
N SER A 149 3.22 10.82 6.39
CA SER A 149 1.80 10.46 6.39
C SER A 149 1.34 9.95 5.04
N ILE A 150 0.19 9.27 5.06
CA ILE A 150 -0.55 8.77 3.91
C ILE A 150 -1.95 9.34 3.98
N THR A 151 -2.46 9.90 2.89
CA THR A 151 -3.83 10.44 2.81
C THR A 151 -4.64 9.66 1.80
N ILE A 152 -5.82 9.18 2.20
CA ILE A 152 -6.80 8.50 1.34
C ILE A 152 -8.13 9.25 1.33
N PRO A 153 -8.87 9.26 0.20
CA PRO A 153 -10.22 9.80 0.14
C PRO A 153 -11.23 8.86 0.83
N LEU A 154 -12.31 9.45 1.40
CA LEU A 154 -13.39 8.72 2.05
C LEU A 154 -14.74 8.85 1.33
N ASN A 155 -14.92 9.90 0.50
CA ASN A 155 -16.18 10.17 -0.21
C ASN A 155 -16.22 9.48 -1.58
N ILE A 156 -15.90 8.20 -1.59
CA ILE A 156 -15.83 7.37 -2.79
C ILE A 156 -16.52 6.04 -2.56
N LYS A 157 -16.97 5.41 -3.64
CA LYS A 157 -17.37 4.01 -3.64
C LYS A 157 -16.10 3.17 -3.82
N PHE A 158 -15.87 2.23 -2.90
CA PHE A 158 -14.65 1.45 -2.91
C PHE A 158 -14.95 -0.03 -2.70
N ALA A 159 -14.44 -0.86 -3.59
CA ALA A 159 -14.58 -2.32 -3.54
C ALA A 159 -13.21 -3.00 -3.67
N PHE A 160 -13.10 -4.15 -3.01
CA PHE A 160 -11.93 -5.02 -3.07
C PHE A 160 -12.40 -6.47 -3.17
N ASP A 161 -11.74 -7.25 -4.02
CA ASP A 161 -11.98 -8.70 -4.15
C ASP A 161 -10.69 -9.44 -4.52
N TYR A 162 -10.63 -10.73 -4.26
CA TYR A 162 -9.41 -11.51 -4.44
C TYR A 162 -9.69 -13.00 -4.64
N VAL A 163 -8.69 -13.71 -5.16
CA VAL A 163 -8.63 -15.18 -5.17
C VAL A 163 -7.28 -15.62 -4.64
N SER A 164 -7.29 -16.50 -3.65
CA SER A 164 -6.14 -17.19 -3.08
C SER A 164 -6.37 -18.71 -3.06
N ARG A 165 -5.31 -19.51 -2.94
CA ARG A 165 -5.45 -20.98 -2.84
C ARG A 165 -5.99 -21.39 -1.49
N THR A 166 -5.52 -20.74 -0.42
CA THR A 166 -6.02 -20.92 0.94
C THR A 166 -6.26 -19.56 1.59
N PRO A 167 -7.05 -19.47 2.66
CA PRO A 167 -7.28 -18.22 3.38
C PRO A 167 -6.01 -17.59 3.97
N ALA A 168 -4.96 -18.37 4.16
CA ALA A 168 -3.68 -17.92 4.72
C ALA A 168 -2.68 -17.45 3.65
N ASP A 169 -2.92 -17.80 2.38
CA ASP A 169 -2.02 -17.45 1.28
C ASP A 169 -2.22 -16.00 0.81
N LYS A 170 -1.14 -15.37 0.40
CA LYS A 170 -1.24 -14.14 -0.38
C LYS A 170 -2.01 -14.42 -1.68
N PRO A 171 -2.88 -13.52 -2.13
CA PRO A 171 -3.68 -13.73 -3.32
C PRO A 171 -2.87 -14.03 -4.58
N ILE A 172 -3.41 -14.92 -5.42
CA ILE A 172 -2.95 -15.13 -6.80
C ILE A 172 -3.29 -13.91 -7.65
N VAL A 173 -4.50 -13.38 -7.45
CA VAL A 173 -4.99 -12.13 -8.03
C VAL A 173 -5.82 -11.41 -6.96
N CYS A 174 -5.61 -10.12 -6.81
CA CYS A 174 -6.52 -9.22 -6.11
C CYS A 174 -6.79 -7.99 -6.96
N VAL A 175 -7.98 -7.44 -6.81
CA VAL A 175 -8.47 -6.29 -7.54
C VAL A 175 -9.07 -5.30 -6.56
N ALA A 176 -8.75 -4.04 -6.73
CA ALA A 176 -9.33 -2.92 -6.01
C ALA A 176 -9.90 -1.91 -7.01
N LEU A 177 -11.12 -1.46 -6.79
CA LEU A 177 -11.81 -0.49 -7.62
C LEU A 177 -12.32 0.66 -6.75
N ALA A 178 -11.99 1.88 -7.15
CA ALA A 178 -12.48 3.11 -6.53
C ALA A 178 -13.22 3.96 -7.56
N GLN A 179 -14.38 4.48 -7.19
CA GLN A 179 -15.21 5.33 -8.05
C GLN A 179 -15.60 6.60 -7.30
N TRP A 180 -15.29 7.74 -7.91
CA TRP A 180 -15.61 9.08 -7.39
C TRP A 180 -17.04 9.53 -7.81
N PRO A 181 -17.63 10.49 -7.12
CA PRO A 181 -18.90 11.10 -7.56
C PRO A 181 -18.85 11.72 -8.95
N SER A 182 -17.66 12.04 -9.45
CA SER A 182 -17.42 12.52 -10.83
C SER A 182 -17.42 11.42 -11.88
N SER A 183 -17.77 10.20 -11.53
CA SER A 183 -17.65 8.97 -12.34
C SER A 183 -16.21 8.54 -12.64
N ARG A 184 -15.18 9.30 -12.24
CA ARG A 184 -13.79 8.83 -12.35
C ARG A 184 -13.67 7.47 -11.69
N THR A 185 -13.11 6.51 -12.41
CA THR A 185 -12.94 5.13 -11.95
C THR A 185 -11.47 4.75 -12.03
N ARG A 186 -10.95 4.25 -10.91
CA ARG A 186 -9.60 3.70 -10.84
C ARG A 186 -9.65 2.22 -10.51
N LEU A 187 -8.86 1.45 -11.23
CA LEU A 187 -8.71 0.01 -11.04
C LEU A 187 -7.24 -0.32 -10.81
N ALA A 188 -6.94 -0.93 -9.68
CA ALA A 188 -5.63 -1.47 -9.39
C ALA A 188 -5.69 -2.99 -9.24
N VAL A 189 -4.61 -3.65 -9.65
CA VAL A 189 -4.48 -5.10 -9.58
C VAL A 189 -3.19 -5.51 -8.90
N GLY A 190 -3.24 -6.59 -8.14
CA GLY A 190 -2.11 -7.22 -7.47
C GLY A 190 -2.18 -8.75 -7.59
N GLY A 191 -1.09 -9.40 -7.22
CA GLY A 191 -0.95 -10.87 -7.26
C GLY A 191 0.30 -11.32 -7.99
N TYR A 192 1.02 -10.43 -8.68
CA TYR A 192 2.19 -10.75 -9.48
C TYR A 192 3.20 -9.61 -9.57
N GLY A 193 4.48 -9.95 -9.71
CA GLY A 193 5.55 -9.02 -10.05
C GLY A 193 6.13 -8.26 -8.86
N LYS A 194 6.85 -7.16 -9.14
CA LYS A 194 7.61 -6.40 -8.14
C LYS A 194 6.74 -5.42 -7.35
N SER A 195 5.60 -5.01 -7.89
CA SER A 195 4.65 -4.09 -7.26
C SER A 195 3.26 -4.26 -7.84
N PRO A 196 2.20 -3.88 -7.11
CA PRO A 196 0.86 -3.74 -7.68
C PRO A 196 0.85 -2.76 -8.84
N ARG A 197 -0.14 -2.90 -9.73
CA ARG A 197 -0.25 -2.09 -10.96
C ARG A 197 -1.57 -1.33 -10.98
N LEU A 198 -1.51 -0.09 -11.42
CA LEU A 198 -2.69 0.66 -11.81
C LEU A 198 -3.08 0.18 -13.21
N ALA A 199 -4.21 -0.52 -13.31
CA ALA A 199 -4.69 -1.07 -14.58
C ALA A 199 -5.51 -0.05 -15.37
N MET A 200 -6.24 0.85 -14.66
CA MET A 200 -7.08 1.88 -15.28
C MET A 200 -7.19 3.11 -14.37
N ASP A 201 -7.18 4.28 -14.99
CA ASP A 201 -7.60 5.56 -14.41
C ASP A 201 -8.37 6.30 -15.49
N GLY A 202 -9.67 6.19 -15.47
CA GLY A 202 -10.58 6.69 -16.52
C GLY A 202 -11.70 7.56 -15.96
N THR A 203 -12.38 8.28 -16.85
CA THR A 203 -13.53 9.12 -16.50
C THR A 203 -14.80 8.32 -16.23
N GLU A 204 -14.81 7.05 -16.64
CA GLU A 204 -15.95 6.13 -16.55
C GLU A 204 -15.47 4.71 -16.19
N ALA A 205 -16.41 3.82 -15.86
CA ALA A 205 -16.12 2.43 -15.52
C ALA A 205 -16.07 1.50 -16.75
N GLU A 206 -16.33 2.03 -17.95
CA GLU A 206 -16.27 1.23 -19.17
C GLU A 206 -14.86 0.68 -19.39
N GLY A 207 -14.77 -0.61 -19.75
CA GLY A 207 -13.48 -1.26 -20.04
C GLY A 207 -12.71 -1.78 -18.82
N VAL A 208 -13.24 -1.71 -17.60
CA VAL A 208 -12.54 -2.18 -16.38
C VAL A 208 -12.14 -3.66 -16.48
N GLU A 209 -12.98 -4.53 -17.08
CA GLU A 209 -12.68 -5.96 -17.27
C GLU A 209 -11.51 -6.16 -18.24
N ALA A 210 -11.52 -5.43 -19.35
CA ALA A 210 -10.44 -5.49 -20.35
C ALA A 210 -9.12 -4.93 -19.77
N ALA A 211 -9.17 -3.83 -19.02
CA ALA A 211 -8.01 -3.25 -18.37
C ALA A 211 -7.40 -4.22 -17.34
N ALA A 212 -8.24 -4.86 -16.51
CA ALA A 212 -7.80 -5.88 -15.56
C ALA A 212 -7.12 -7.06 -16.26
N ARG A 213 -7.71 -7.58 -17.33
CA ARG A 213 -7.17 -8.67 -18.15
C ARG A 213 -5.80 -8.30 -18.72
N ASN A 214 -5.68 -7.14 -19.35
CA ASN A 214 -4.46 -6.68 -20.00
C ASN A 214 -3.30 -6.48 -18.99
N ALA A 215 -3.60 -6.12 -17.77
CA ALA A 215 -2.58 -5.94 -16.72
C ALA A 215 -1.81 -7.23 -16.38
N PHE A 216 -2.33 -8.41 -16.74
CA PHE A 216 -1.71 -9.71 -16.50
C PHE A 216 -1.19 -10.42 -17.76
N HIS A 217 -1.02 -9.72 -18.90
CA HIS A 217 -0.65 -10.30 -20.17
C HIS A 217 0.59 -11.23 -20.13
N GLU A 218 1.63 -10.88 -19.35
CA GLU A 218 2.88 -11.66 -19.24
C GLU A 218 3.14 -12.18 -17.82
N SER A 219 2.08 -12.47 -17.07
CA SER A 219 2.17 -12.74 -15.64
C SER A 219 2.21 -14.23 -15.29
N ASN A 220 3.17 -14.97 -15.86
CA ASN A 220 3.41 -16.38 -15.55
C ASN A 220 4.37 -16.54 -14.38
N ASP A 221 4.06 -17.41 -13.43
CA ASP A 221 4.96 -17.90 -12.39
C ASP A 221 4.57 -19.31 -11.93
N GLU A 222 5.23 -19.83 -10.90
CA GLU A 222 4.96 -21.14 -10.30
C GLU A 222 3.56 -21.28 -9.67
N TRP A 223 2.85 -20.16 -9.44
CA TRP A 223 1.55 -20.12 -8.78
C TRP A 223 0.38 -20.18 -9.76
N ALA A 224 0.51 -19.52 -10.91
CA ALA A 224 -0.54 -19.47 -11.91
C ALA A 224 -0.02 -19.01 -13.28
N SER A 225 -0.69 -19.45 -14.34
CA SER A 225 -0.46 -18.95 -15.71
C SER A 225 -1.00 -17.52 -15.88
N ALA A 226 -0.45 -16.80 -16.87
CA ALA A 226 -0.96 -15.48 -17.24
C ALA A 226 -2.43 -15.54 -17.68
N GLU A 227 -2.79 -16.53 -18.46
CA GLU A 227 -4.15 -16.74 -18.94
C GLU A 227 -5.16 -16.88 -17.79
N TYR A 228 -4.83 -17.71 -16.80
CA TYR A 228 -5.66 -17.88 -15.61
C TYR A 228 -5.79 -16.56 -14.82
N ARG A 229 -4.68 -15.81 -14.64
CA ARG A 229 -4.73 -14.50 -13.96
C ARG A 229 -5.55 -13.47 -14.72
N GLN A 230 -5.46 -13.46 -16.05
CA GLN A 230 -6.25 -12.58 -16.92
C GLN A 230 -7.75 -12.81 -16.72
N ASP A 231 -8.20 -14.06 -16.75
CA ASP A 231 -9.60 -14.41 -16.58
C ASP A 231 -10.11 -14.10 -15.17
N LEU A 232 -9.31 -14.40 -14.15
CA LEU A 232 -9.63 -14.04 -12.77
C LEU A 232 -9.73 -12.53 -12.59
N ALA A 233 -8.76 -11.77 -13.10
CA ALA A 233 -8.73 -10.32 -12.95
C ALA A 233 -9.95 -9.65 -13.57
N ALA A 234 -10.36 -10.08 -14.77
CA ALA A 234 -11.58 -9.60 -15.42
C ALA A 234 -12.83 -9.90 -14.58
N THR A 235 -12.94 -11.16 -14.09
CA THR A 235 -14.07 -11.57 -13.23
C THR A 235 -14.12 -10.76 -11.91
N LEU A 236 -12.96 -10.56 -11.25
CA LEU A 236 -12.89 -9.80 -10.02
C LEU A 236 -13.17 -8.31 -10.24
N ALA A 237 -12.72 -7.73 -11.36
CA ALA A 237 -13.00 -6.34 -11.73
C ALA A 237 -14.50 -6.12 -11.91
N LYS A 238 -15.19 -7.03 -12.62
CA LYS A 238 -16.66 -7.02 -12.74
C LYS A 238 -17.34 -7.06 -11.37
N ARG A 239 -16.96 -8.00 -10.51
CA ARG A 239 -17.51 -8.11 -9.14
C ARG A 239 -17.27 -6.86 -8.31
N CYS A 240 -16.10 -6.23 -8.39
CA CYS A 240 -15.81 -4.98 -7.71
C CYS A 240 -16.70 -3.86 -8.21
N LEU A 241 -16.96 -3.77 -9.52
CA LEU A 241 -17.86 -2.78 -10.09
C LEU A 241 -19.29 -3.00 -9.59
N GLU A 242 -19.81 -4.22 -9.61
CA GLU A 242 -21.15 -4.55 -9.10
C GLU A 242 -21.27 -4.21 -7.59
N LYS A 243 -20.26 -4.54 -6.78
CA LYS A 243 -20.24 -4.18 -5.34
C LYS A 243 -20.24 -2.67 -5.13
N SER A 244 -19.51 -1.90 -5.96
CA SER A 244 -19.47 -0.44 -5.85
C SER A 244 -20.78 0.24 -6.20
N LEU A 245 -21.58 -0.36 -7.08
CA LEU A 245 -22.91 0.16 -7.43
C LEU A 245 -23.95 -0.03 -6.30
N ASN A 246 -23.77 -1.07 -5.48
CA ASN A 246 -24.66 -1.44 -4.38
C ASN A 246 -24.22 -0.86 -3.02
N SER A 247 -23.15 -0.08 -2.96
CA SER A 247 -22.62 0.65 -1.78
C SER A 247 -22.97 2.14 -1.84
#